data_2e493c85a9090a9a52aebcd406b52218
#
_entry.id   2e493c85a9090a9a52aebcd406b52218
#
_cell.length_a   1.000
_cell.length_b   1.000
_cell.length_c   1.000
_cell.angle_alpha   90.00
_cell.angle_beta   90.00
_cell.angle_gamma   90.00
#
_symmetry.space_group_name_H-M   'P 1'
#
loop_
_entity.id
_entity.type
_entity.pdbx_description
1 polymer ?
#
loop_
_entity_poly.entity_id
_entity_poly.type
_entity_poly.pdbx_seq_one_letter_code
_entity_poly.pdbx_strand_id
1 'polypeptide(L)'
;MICDIIVPVQSDTSRPAWPAQGYAISLAATFGAHLTAVAPSFVQPVSGLLRAEIPAELIEEAERQSDTAAQTAISSFEERATHAGVIHQGVIQRGGPAEFADAFTARARAFDLALVPQPEGEGVWEQELVEAVLFVAIDRSRTPCLAGRSGRKGTRQTLQPIRR
;
A
#
# COMPACT_ATOMS: atom_id res chain seq x y z
N MET A 1 -4.87 17.78 -13.48
CA MET A 1 -4.64 18.10 -12.06
C MET A 1 -4.50 16.79 -11.33
N ILE A 2 -3.48 16.60 -10.50
CA ILE A 2 -3.28 15.37 -9.71
C ILE A 2 -4.12 15.54 -8.44
N CYS A 3 -5.09 14.64 -8.22
CA CYS A 3 -6.00 14.70 -7.08
C CYS A 3 -5.77 13.54 -6.10
N ASP A 4 -5.33 12.39 -6.61
CA ASP A 4 -5.17 11.17 -5.85
C ASP A 4 -3.82 10.51 -6.15
N ILE A 5 -3.06 10.26 -5.09
CA ILE A 5 -1.72 9.64 -5.17
C ILE A 5 -1.73 8.36 -4.33
N ILE A 6 -1.12 7.29 -4.85
CA ILE A 6 -0.91 6.04 -4.11
C ILE A 6 0.58 5.72 -4.02
N VAL A 7 1.00 5.22 -2.85
CA VAL A 7 2.40 4.86 -2.58
C VAL A 7 2.47 3.60 -1.72
N PRO A 8 3.36 2.64 -2.01
CA PRO A 8 3.62 1.53 -1.11
C PRO A 8 4.49 2.00 0.05
N VAL A 9 4.25 1.44 1.23
CA VAL A 9 5.03 1.71 2.44
C VAL A 9 5.77 0.45 2.84
N GLN A 10 7.05 0.59 3.16
CA GLN A 10 7.86 -0.53 3.61
C GLN A 10 7.51 -0.91 5.05
N SER A 11 7.18 -2.20 5.27
CA SER A 11 6.89 -2.73 6.61
C SER A 11 8.15 -3.15 7.38
N ASP A 12 9.27 -3.31 6.70
CA ASP A 12 10.55 -3.63 7.34
C ASP A 12 11.12 -2.39 8.03
N THR A 13 10.96 -2.33 9.34
CA THR A 13 11.43 -1.23 10.19
C THR A 13 12.96 -1.24 10.39
N SER A 14 13.66 -2.29 9.98
CA SER A 14 15.13 -2.36 10.04
C SER A 14 15.82 -1.56 8.93
N ARG A 15 15.07 -1.21 7.88
CA ARG A 15 15.54 -0.41 6.75
C ARG A 15 15.02 1.02 6.81
N PRO A 16 15.78 2.00 6.29
CA PRO A 16 15.27 3.37 6.21
C PRO A 16 14.04 3.43 5.29
N ALA A 17 13.11 4.32 5.63
CA ALA A 17 11.92 4.53 4.79
C ALA A 17 12.33 4.92 3.36
N TRP A 18 11.64 4.35 2.37
CA TRP A 18 11.94 4.65 0.98
C TRP A 18 11.81 6.16 0.67
N PRO A 19 12.72 6.71 -0.12
CA PRO A 19 12.63 8.10 -0.58
C PRO A 19 11.30 8.41 -1.27
N ALA A 20 10.71 7.43 -1.97
CA ALA A 20 9.41 7.55 -2.63
C ALA A 20 8.29 8.01 -1.69
N GLN A 21 8.32 7.63 -0.40
CA GLN A 21 7.34 8.06 0.59
C GLN A 21 7.45 9.56 0.88
N GLY A 22 8.67 10.08 1.02
CA GLY A 22 8.92 11.50 1.21
C GLY A 22 8.48 12.32 -0.01
N TYR A 23 8.78 11.82 -1.21
CA TYR A 23 8.31 12.44 -2.46
C TYR A 23 6.80 12.44 -2.56
N ALA A 24 6.12 11.34 -2.19
CA ALA A 24 4.67 11.25 -2.21
C ALA A 24 4.03 12.32 -1.32
N ILE A 25 4.53 12.50 -0.09
CA ILE A 25 4.05 13.51 0.84
C ILE A 25 4.27 14.92 0.26
N SER A 26 5.47 15.19 -0.27
CA SER A 26 5.80 16.50 -0.87
C SER A 26 4.94 16.84 -2.07
N LEU A 27 4.69 15.86 -2.95
CA LEU A 27 3.82 16.03 -4.11
C LEU A 27 2.36 16.24 -3.68
N ALA A 28 1.86 15.45 -2.74
CA ALA A 28 0.51 15.60 -2.22
C ALA A 28 0.29 16.98 -1.59
N ALA A 29 1.27 17.47 -0.81
CA ALA A 29 1.23 18.82 -0.25
C ALA A 29 1.23 19.89 -1.34
N THR A 30 2.05 19.73 -2.39
CA THR A 30 2.16 20.71 -3.49
C THR A 30 0.89 20.78 -4.32
N PHE A 31 0.24 19.66 -4.60
CA PHE A 31 -0.95 19.59 -5.45
C PHE A 31 -2.26 19.67 -4.67
N GLY A 32 -2.23 19.63 -3.34
CA GLY A 32 -3.42 19.49 -2.51
C GLY A 32 -4.12 18.14 -2.75
N ALA A 33 -3.35 17.11 -3.07
CA ALA A 33 -3.85 15.80 -3.43
C ALA A 33 -4.11 14.94 -2.19
N HIS A 34 -5.05 13.99 -2.31
CA HIS A 34 -5.25 12.93 -1.33
C HIS A 34 -4.17 11.85 -1.51
N LEU A 35 -3.60 11.37 -0.40
CA LEU A 35 -2.50 10.41 -0.40
C LEU A 35 -2.90 9.09 0.26
N THR A 36 -2.82 8.00 -0.49
CA THR A 36 -3.09 6.65 0.02
C THR A 36 -1.78 5.88 0.15
N ALA A 37 -1.49 5.44 1.37
CA ALA A 37 -0.37 4.56 1.69
C ALA A 37 -0.83 3.11 1.77
N VAL A 38 -0.09 2.18 1.18
CA VAL A 38 -0.39 0.74 1.24
C VAL A 38 0.80 0.00 1.81
N ALA A 39 0.64 -0.59 2.99
CA ALA A 39 1.68 -1.41 3.61
C ALA A 39 1.41 -2.91 3.38
N PRO A 40 2.41 -3.69 2.97
CA PRO A 40 2.27 -5.14 2.92
C PRO A 40 2.31 -5.75 4.31
N SER A 41 1.45 -6.73 4.56
CA SER A 41 1.57 -7.71 5.64
C SER A 41 1.79 -9.06 4.98
N PHE A 42 3.06 -9.47 4.90
CA PHE A 42 3.42 -10.69 4.19
C PHE A 42 3.11 -11.93 5.02
N VAL A 43 2.23 -12.76 4.50
CA VAL A 43 1.99 -14.10 4.97
C VAL A 43 2.86 -15.04 4.14
N GLN A 44 3.79 -15.73 4.78
CA GLN A 44 4.64 -16.71 4.10
C GLN A 44 3.79 -17.89 3.62
N PRO A 45 3.72 -18.15 2.31
CA PRO A 45 3.03 -19.33 1.81
C PRO A 45 3.86 -20.58 2.19
N VAL A 46 3.49 -21.21 3.28
CA VAL A 46 4.07 -22.50 3.65
C VAL A 46 3.41 -23.57 2.80
N SER A 47 4.20 -24.26 1.95
CA SER A 47 3.70 -25.35 1.13
C SER A 47 3.08 -26.45 2.00
N GLY A 48 2.00 -27.09 1.54
CA GLY A 48 1.20 -28.01 2.35
C GLY A 48 2.00 -29.17 2.99
N LEU A 49 3.08 -29.61 2.36
CA LEU A 49 4.00 -30.64 2.91
C LEU A 49 4.81 -30.11 4.10
N LEU A 50 5.30 -28.87 4.04
CA LEU A 50 6.07 -28.25 5.12
C LEU A 50 5.17 -27.72 6.24
N ARG A 51 3.91 -27.40 5.94
CA ARG A 51 2.96 -26.89 6.92
C ARG A 51 2.63 -27.89 8.02
N ALA A 52 2.74 -29.21 7.73
CA ALA A 52 2.54 -30.27 8.70
C ALA A 52 3.71 -30.40 9.70
N GLU A 53 4.89 -29.88 9.36
CA GLU A 53 6.11 -29.96 10.19
C GLU A 53 6.35 -28.70 11.03
N ILE A 54 5.68 -27.57 10.69
CA ILE A 54 5.84 -26.31 11.42
C ILE A 54 4.69 -26.17 12.43
N PRO A 55 4.99 -25.97 13.72
CA PRO A 55 3.97 -25.68 14.72
C PRO A 55 3.09 -24.49 14.32
N ALA A 56 1.78 -24.63 14.49
CA ALA A 56 0.81 -23.58 14.12
C ALA A 56 1.10 -22.25 14.84
N GLU A 57 1.58 -22.32 16.07
CA GLU A 57 1.93 -21.18 16.90
C GLU A 57 3.04 -20.32 16.29
N LEU A 58 4.01 -20.93 15.59
CA LEU A 58 5.08 -20.20 14.91
C LEU A 58 4.57 -19.47 13.67
N ILE A 59 3.61 -20.06 12.96
CA ILE A 59 2.98 -19.43 11.80
C ILE A 59 2.15 -18.23 12.27
N GLU A 60 1.31 -18.40 13.28
CA GLU A 60 0.49 -17.34 13.85
C GLU A 60 1.35 -16.20 14.42
N GLU A 61 2.47 -16.52 15.05
CA GLU A 61 3.40 -15.51 15.55
C GLU A 61 4.03 -14.70 14.41
N ALA A 62 4.47 -15.35 13.32
CA ALA A 62 5.04 -14.68 12.16
C ALA A 62 4.01 -13.77 11.47
N GLU A 63 2.76 -14.23 11.32
CA GLU A 63 1.67 -13.44 10.78
C GLU A 63 1.38 -12.21 11.66
N ARG A 64 1.32 -12.39 12.96
CA ARG A 64 1.10 -11.30 13.91
C ARG A 64 2.23 -10.28 13.91
N GLN A 65 3.49 -10.73 13.79
CA GLN A 65 4.64 -9.83 13.66
C GLN A 65 4.57 -9.02 12.37
N SER A 66 4.20 -9.66 11.25
CA SER A 66 4.03 -8.98 9.96
C SER A 66 2.91 -7.93 10.01
N ASP A 67 1.78 -8.25 10.62
CA ASP A 67 0.67 -7.30 10.81
C ASP A 67 1.10 -6.11 11.67
N THR A 68 1.83 -6.37 12.76
CA THR A 68 2.33 -5.33 13.67
C THR A 68 3.32 -4.40 12.96
N ALA A 69 4.22 -4.97 12.15
CA ALA A 69 5.17 -4.21 11.36
C ALA A 69 4.47 -3.33 10.31
N ALA A 70 3.47 -3.87 9.61
CA ALA A 70 2.67 -3.11 8.65
C ALA A 70 1.89 -1.97 9.33
N GLN A 71 1.30 -2.22 10.50
CA GLN A 71 0.60 -1.18 11.27
C GLN A 71 1.55 -0.08 11.73
N THR A 72 2.74 -0.44 12.22
CA THR A 72 3.77 0.53 12.64
C THR A 72 4.21 1.40 11.47
N ALA A 73 4.43 0.80 10.30
CA ALA A 73 4.81 1.51 9.10
C ALA A 73 3.73 2.51 8.63
N ILE A 74 2.47 2.10 8.66
CA ILE A 74 1.34 2.99 8.35
C ILE A 74 1.27 4.14 9.35
N SER A 75 1.32 3.87 10.65
CA SER A 75 1.25 4.92 11.68
C SER A 75 2.38 5.94 11.53
N SER A 76 3.61 5.49 11.29
CA SER A 76 4.75 6.38 11.05
C SER A 76 4.59 7.22 9.77
N PHE A 77 3.99 6.64 8.72
CA PHE A 77 3.69 7.38 7.50
C PHE A 77 2.60 8.44 7.74
N GLU A 78 1.51 8.08 8.41
CA GLU A 78 0.38 8.95 8.73
C GLU A 78 0.81 10.14 9.61
N GLU A 79 1.70 9.93 10.59
CA GLU A 79 2.28 11.00 11.38
C GLU A 79 3.02 12.02 10.51
N ARG A 80 3.85 11.56 9.57
CA ARG A 80 4.58 12.44 8.65
C ARG A 80 3.65 13.18 7.70
N ALA A 81 2.62 12.51 7.18
CA ALA A 81 1.62 13.12 6.31
C ALA A 81 0.78 14.17 7.05
N THR A 82 0.42 13.89 8.32
CA THR A 82 -0.27 14.83 9.20
C THR A 82 0.56 16.10 9.43
N HIS A 83 1.84 15.93 9.75
CA HIS A 83 2.76 17.09 9.94
C HIS A 83 2.90 17.94 8.67
N ALA A 84 2.80 17.32 7.50
CA ALA A 84 2.83 18.02 6.22
C ALA A 84 1.45 18.62 5.82
N GLY A 85 0.41 18.44 6.62
CA GLY A 85 -0.94 18.94 6.33
C GLY A 85 -1.63 18.25 5.14
N VAL A 86 -1.22 17.00 4.81
CA VAL A 86 -1.72 16.23 3.68
C VAL A 86 -2.93 15.39 4.12
N ILE A 87 -3.99 15.41 3.31
CA ILE A 87 -5.13 14.50 3.50
C ILE A 87 -4.67 13.09 3.08
N HIS A 88 -4.75 12.15 4.00
CA HIS A 88 -4.18 10.82 3.78
C HIS A 88 -5.05 9.70 4.35
N GLN A 89 -4.76 8.48 3.90
CA GLN A 89 -5.26 7.24 4.51
C GLN A 89 -4.21 6.12 4.40
N GLY A 90 -4.18 5.24 5.40
CA GLY A 90 -3.38 4.03 5.42
C GLY A 90 -4.22 2.79 5.13
N VAL A 91 -3.64 1.84 4.40
CA VAL A 91 -4.24 0.54 4.07
C VAL A 91 -3.21 -0.55 4.29
N ILE A 92 -3.59 -1.63 4.97
CA ILE A 92 -2.76 -2.82 5.08
C ILE A 92 -3.28 -3.86 4.09
N GLN A 93 -2.39 -4.38 3.26
CA GLN A 93 -2.68 -5.43 2.30
C GLN A 93 -1.99 -6.71 2.75
N ARG A 94 -2.78 -7.70 3.16
CA ARG A 94 -2.30 -9.04 3.51
C ARG A 94 -2.15 -9.90 2.26
N GLY A 95 -1.16 -10.80 2.29
CA GLY A 95 -0.92 -11.77 1.23
C GLY A 95 0.56 -12.00 0.97
N GLY A 96 0.88 -12.79 -0.05
CA GLY A 96 2.26 -12.96 -0.52
C GLY A 96 2.73 -11.75 -1.36
N PRO A 97 4.03 -11.72 -1.72
CA PRO A 97 4.60 -10.63 -2.52
C PRO A 97 3.86 -10.39 -3.85
N ALA A 98 3.58 -11.46 -4.61
CA ALA A 98 2.86 -11.37 -5.88
C ALA A 98 1.41 -10.87 -5.68
N GLU A 99 0.70 -11.37 -4.65
CA GLU A 99 -0.65 -10.93 -4.32
C GLU A 99 -0.67 -9.44 -3.92
N PHE A 100 0.38 -8.96 -3.24
CA PHE A 100 0.52 -7.55 -2.91
C PHE A 100 0.71 -6.72 -4.18
N ALA A 101 1.59 -7.14 -5.09
CA ALA A 101 1.84 -6.44 -6.34
C ALA A 101 0.57 -6.33 -7.19
N ASP A 102 -0.20 -7.42 -7.31
CA ASP A 102 -1.48 -7.45 -8.03
C ASP A 102 -2.52 -6.54 -7.40
N ALA A 103 -2.69 -6.61 -6.08
CA ALA A 103 -3.66 -5.81 -5.35
C ALA A 103 -3.30 -4.31 -5.38
N PHE A 104 -2.02 -3.97 -5.23
CA PHE A 104 -1.53 -2.61 -5.35
C PHE A 104 -1.77 -2.05 -6.74
N THR A 105 -1.42 -2.82 -7.77
CA THR A 105 -1.60 -2.44 -9.17
C THR A 105 -3.06 -2.25 -9.54
N ALA A 106 -3.94 -3.15 -9.08
CA ALA A 106 -5.37 -3.01 -9.29
C ALA A 106 -5.93 -1.72 -8.66
N ARG A 107 -5.45 -1.35 -7.47
CA ARG A 107 -5.80 -0.08 -6.80
C ARG A 107 -5.23 1.13 -7.54
N ALA A 108 -3.97 1.06 -7.96
CA ALA A 108 -3.26 2.16 -8.63
C ALA A 108 -3.98 2.65 -9.89
N ARG A 109 -4.78 1.79 -10.53
CA ARG A 109 -5.61 2.17 -11.68
C ARG A 109 -6.65 3.26 -11.38
N ALA A 110 -7.10 3.36 -10.14
CA ALA A 110 -8.07 4.37 -9.71
C ALA A 110 -7.43 5.70 -9.30
N PHE A 111 -6.10 5.78 -9.27
CA PHE A 111 -5.35 6.96 -8.85
C PHE A 111 -4.74 7.70 -10.03
N ASP A 112 -4.51 9.01 -9.86
CA ASP A 112 -3.86 9.83 -10.89
C ASP A 112 -2.37 9.55 -10.99
N LEU A 113 -1.74 9.22 -9.85
CA LEU A 113 -0.31 8.95 -9.75
C LEU A 113 -0.03 7.80 -8.79
N ALA A 114 0.74 6.84 -9.25
CA ALA A 114 1.34 5.79 -8.41
C ALA A 114 2.85 6.03 -8.32
N LEU A 115 3.35 6.15 -7.08
CA LEU A 115 4.77 6.26 -6.81
C LEU A 115 5.25 4.91 -6.29
N VAL A 116 6.22 4.33 -6.95
CA VAL A 116 6.85 3.07 -6.52
C VAL A 116 8.32 3.30 -6.23
N PRO A 117 8.91 2.58 -5.26
CA PRO A 117 10.33 2.70 -5.00
C PRO A 117 11.13 2.18 -6.17
N GLN A 118 12.33 2.71 -6.36
CA GLN A 118 13.31 2.08 -7.21
C GLN A 118 13.87 0.87 -6.46
N PRO A 119 13.91 -0.33 -7.07
CA PRO A 119 14.50 -1.50 -6.43
C PRO A 119 15.98 -1.23 -6.10
N GLU A 120 16.35 -1.36 -4.84
CA GLU A 120 17.73 -1.26 -4.36
C GLU A 120 18.19 -2.68 -3.97
N GLY A 121 18.98 -3.32 -4.83
CA GLY A 121 19.54 -4.65 -4.57
C GLY A 121 18.64 -5.81 -4.97
N GLU A 122 18.75 -6.93 -4.23
CA GLU A 122 18.11 -8.22 -4.55
C GLU A 122 16.66 -8.34 -3.98
N GLY A 123 15.97 -7.26 -3.76
CA GLY A 123 14.59 -7.25 -3.28
C GLY A 123 13.62 -7.73 -4.37
N VAL A 124 13.41 -9.05 -4.45
CA VAL A 124 12.60 -9.69 -5.51
C VAL A 124 11.18 -9.10 -5.58
N TRP A 125 10.54 -8.83 -4.45
CA TRP A 125 9.16 -8.33 -4.43
C TRP A 125 9.04 -6.85 -4.86
N GLU A 126 10.07 -6.04 -4.61
CA GLU A 126 10.12 -4.64 -5.04
C GLU A 126 10.21 -4.57 -6.57
N GLN A 127 10.98 -5.48 -7.17
CA GLN A 127 11.06 -5.60 -8.63
C GLN A 127 9.74 -6.06 -9.23
N GLU A 128 9.12 -7.10 -8.65
CA GLU A 128 7.78 -7.58 -9.08
C GLU A 128 6.74 -6.46 -9.02
N LEU A 129 6.75 -5.64 -7.95
CA LEU A 129 5.85 -4.50 -7.81
C LEU A 129 6.05 -3.46 -8.91
N VAL A 130 7.31 -3.09 -9.19
CA VAL A 130 7.62 -2.10 -10.22
C VAL A 130 7.20 -2.61 -11.60
N GLU A 131 7.53 -3.85 -11.93
CA GLU A 131 7.13 -4.47 -13.19
C GLU A 131 5.61 -4.53 -13.34
N ALA A 132 4.88 -4.99 -12.31
CA ALA A 132 3.44 -5.05 -12.32
C ALA A 132 2.80 -3.68 -12.57
N VAL A 133 3.28 -2.63 -11.88
CA VAL A 133 2.75 -1.27 -12.03
C VAL A 133 3.06 -0.72 -13.43
N LEU A 134 4.26 -0.93 -13.97
CA LEU A 134 4.64 -0.45 -15.29
C LEU A 134 3.80 -1.10 -16.39
N PHE A 135 3.60 -2.42 -16.34
CA PHE A 135 2.83 -3.13 -17.36
C PHE A 135 1.34 -2.81 -17.34
N VAL A 136 0.79 -2.53 -16.17
CA VAL A 136 -0.66 -2.28 -16.01
C VAL A 136 -1.02 -0.80 -16.15
N ALA A 137 -0.09 0.11 -15.87
CA ALA A 137 -0.33 1.56 -16.02
C ALA A 137 -0.57 1.98 -17.48
N ILE A 138 -0.20 1.14 -18.46
CA ILE A 138 -0.31 1.44 -19.90
C ILE A 138 -1.77 1.38 -20.39
N ASP A 139 -2.69 0.70 -19.69
CA ASP A 139 -4.09 0.51 -20.13
C ASP A 139 -5.06 1.48 -19.41
N ARG A 140 -4.77 2.76 -19.42
CA ARG A 140 -5.66 3.78 -18.84
C ARG A 140 -6.64 4.36 -19.86
N SER A 141 -7.91 3.99 -19.73
CA SER A 141 -9.01 4.90 -20.05
C SER A 141 -9.17 5.90 -18.89
N ARG A 142 -8.63 7.11 -19.03
CA ARG A 142 -8.70 8.14 -18.00
C ARG A 142 -10.15 8.55 -17.74
N THR A 143 -10.64 8.31 -16.52
CA THR A 143 -11.78 9.06 -16.01
C THR A 143 -11.24 10.39 -15.51
N PRO A 144 -11.66 11.54 -16.08
CA PRO A 144 -11.19 12.85 -15.63
C PRO A 144 -11.61 13.08 -14.19
N CYS A 145 -10.69 13.60 -13.37
CA CYS A 145 -10.97 14.09 -12.04
C CYS A 145 -12.05 15.17 -12.12
N LEU A 146 -13.28 14.87 -11.68
CA LEU A 146 -14.34 15.84 -11.58
C LEU A 146 -14.02 16.76 -10.40
N ALA A 147 -13.44 17.90 -10.70
CA ALA A 147 -13.34 19.03 -9.78
C ALA A 147 -14.76 19.48 -9.42
N GLY A 148 -15.21 19.13 -8.22
CA GLY A 148 -16.49 19.58 -7.72
C GLY A 148 -17.28 18.54 -6.94
N ARG A 149 -16.78 18.14 -5.78
CA ARG A 149 -17.63 17.61 -4.72
C ARG A 149 -17.39 18.37 -3.42
N SER A 150 -17.95 19.58 -3.41
CA SER A 150 -18.35 20.28 -2.20
C SER A 150 -19.33 19.36 -1.44
N GLY A 151 -18.99 18.96 -0.22
CA GLY A 151 -19.93 18.60 0.83
C GLY A 151 -20.69 17.29 0.67
N ARG A 152 -20.14 16.18 1.15
CA ARG A 152 -20.97 15.16 1.80
C ARG A 152 -20.33 14.73 3.10
N LYS A 153 -20.99 15.16 4.17
CA LYS A 153 -20.82 14.65 5.54
C LYS A 153 -21.03 13.13 5.55
N GLY A 154 -20.23 12.50 6.36
CA GLY A 154 -20.06 11.08 6.59
C GLY A 154 -21.31 10.22 6.56
N THR A 155 -21.09 9.05 6.04
CA THR A 155 -21.76 7.84 6.53
C THR A 155 -20.72 6.73 6.48
N ARG A 156 -20.29 6.31 7.66
CA ARG A 156 -19.53 5.07 7.84
C ARG A 156 -20.36 3.93 7.27
N GLN A 157 -19.98 3.40 6.13
CA GLN A 157 -20.44 2.08 5.71
C GLN A 157 -19.43 1.05 6.18
N THR A 158 -19.80 0.37 7.24
CA THR A 158 -19.19 -0.88 7.68
C THR A 158 -19.40 -1.92 6.58
N LEU A 159 -18.36 -2.25 5.85
CA LEU A 159 -18.39 -3.38 4.91
C LEU A 159 -18.36 -4.67 5.73
N GLN A 160 -19.48 -5.38 5.71
CA GLN A 160 -19.61 -6.73 6.25
C GLN A 160 -18.82 -7.71 5.37
N PRO A 161 -18.19 -8.76 5.96
CA PRO A 161 -17.50 -9.78 5.18
C PRO A 161 -18.52 -10.65 4.43
N ILE A 162 -18.30 -10.84 3.13
CA ILE A 162 -19.03 -11.80 2.32
C ILE A 162 -18.60 -13.20 2.75
N ARG A 163 -19.54 -13.93 3.37
CA ARG A 163 -19.43 -15.39 3.56
C ARG A 163 -19.68 -16.06 2.21
N ARG A 164 -18.71 -16.84 1.75
CA ARG A 164 -18.89 -18.17 1.12
C ARG A 164 -17.60 -18.94 1.19
#